data_88844a7e84bab3130c1db1ffa118bc0d
#
_entry.id   88844a7e84bab3130c1db1ffa118bc0d
#
_cell.length_a   1.000
_cell.length_b   1.000
_cell.length_c   1.000
_cell.angle_alpha   90.00
_cell.angle_beta   90.00
_cell.angle_gamma   90.00
#
_symmetry.space_group_name_H-M   'P 1'
#
loop_
_entity.id
_entity.type
_entity.pdbx_description
1 polymer ?
#
loop_
_entity_poly.entity_id
_entity_poly.type
_entity_poly.pdbx_seq_one_letter_code
_entity_poly.pdbx_strand_id
1 'polypeptide(L)'
;MWFVRLISTDKEGEQIVERLRLDGISCSEDDDTPLLSIILASSEDSLKHLNMSSLRQNNRQKIVLLQTSDIFEVVEKEMFDAILSFPNGSNTYEEIKSFLYCIRNLLEIHWIISVDFHDFYSVIKGKNIISMQRFTYRKDIEEALYKLNYNRDKKQKKYIFAISGVRNQEEGLRQIQAFDKYLSKKTFVKESDFCYNIIPYGMKQVILLIATPY
;
A
#
# COMPACT_ATOMS: atom_id res chain seq x y z
N MET A 1 -6.01 -4.56 16.38
CA MET A 1 -7.17 -3.78 15.90
C MET A 1 -6.88 -3.45 14.44
N TRP A 2 -7.66 -3.95 13.51
CA TRP A 2 -7.44 -3.64 12.09
C TRP A 2 -8.00 -2.26 11.79
N PHE A 3 -7.17 -1.36 11.27
CA PHE A 3 -7.58 -0.02 10.87
C PHE A 3 -8.19 0.03 9.46
N VAL A 4 -8.33 -1.13 8.80
CA VAL A 4 -8.76 -1.24 7.40
C VAL A 4 -10.06 -2.04 7.31
N ARG A 5 -11.08 -1.45 6.70
CA ARG A 5 -12.34 -2.10 6.33
C ARG A 5 -12.34 -2.37 4.83
N LEU A 6 -12.68 -3.60 4.41
CA LEU A 6 -12.90 -3.93 3.01
C LEU A 6 -14.39 -3.98 2.70
N ILE A 7 -14.78 -3.41 1.58
CA ILE A 7 -16.15 -3.34 1.10
C ILE A 7 -16.14 -3.77 -0.35
N SER A 8 -16.92 -4.80 -0.69
CA SER A 8 -17.16 -5.21 -2.08
C SER A 8 -18.41 -4.54 -2.63
N THR A 9 -18.41 -4.18 -3.90
CA THR A 9 -19.55 -3.61 -4.60
C THR A 9 -20.16 -4.55 -5.63
N ASP A 10 -19.48 -5.65 -5.90
CA ASP A 10 -19.86 -6.64 -6.90
C ASP A 10 -19.36 -8.04 -6.54
N LYS A 11 -19.79 -9.01 -7.33
CA LYS A 11 -19.48 -10.43 -7.10
C LYS A 11 -17.98 -10.74 -7.18
N GLU A 12 -17.23 -10.03 -8.01
CA GLU A 12 -15.78 -10.20 -8.12
C GLU A 12 -15.09 -9.73 -6.84
N GLY A 13 -15.46 -8.55 -6.34
CA GLY A 13 -14.98 -8.04 -5.06
C GLY A 13 -15.33 -8.96 -3.88
N GLU A 14 -16.56 -9.54 -3.86
CA GLU A 14 -16.96 -10.52 -2.84
C GLU A 14 -16.07 -11.76 -2.84
N GLN A 15 -15.77 -12.31 -4.00
CA GLN A 15 -14.86 -13.45 -4.14
C GLN A 15 -13.45 -13.14 -3.64
N ILE A 16 -12.95 -11.94 -3.93
CA ILE A 16 -11.65 -11.48 -3.43
C ILE A 16 -11.66 -11.39 -1.90
N VAL A 17 -12.67 -10.75 -1.31
CA VAL A 17 -12.80 -10.61 0.16
C VAL A 17 -12.84 -11.97 0.83
N GLU A 18 -13.67 -12.88 0.33
CA GLU A 18 -13.78 -14.23 0.89
C GLU A 18 -12.47 -15.01 0.83
N ARG A 19 -11.77 -14.94 -0.29
CA ARG A 19 -10.47 -15.57 -0.44
C ARG A 19 -9.41 -14.97 0.49
N LEU A 20 -9.43 -13.65 0.71
CA LEU A 20 -8.55 -12.98 1.66
C LEU A 20 -8.80 -13.45 3.10
N ARG A 21 -10.07 -13.67 3.47
CA ARG A 21 -10.44 -14.25 4.78
C ARG A 21 -9.88 -15.66 4.95
N LEU A 22 -10.02 -16.52 3.93
CA LEU A 22 -9.45 -17.87 3.94
C LEU A 22 -7.92 -17.86 4.08
N ASP A 23 -7.26 -16.87 3.53
CA ASP A 23 -5.81 -16.67 3.67
C ASP A 23 -5.40 -16.01 5.02
N GLY A 24 -6.34 -15.84 5.95
CA GLY A 24 -6.08 -15.29 7.28
C GLY A 24 -5.88 -13.77 7.32
N ILE A 25 -6.29 -13.08 6.25
CA ILE A 25 -6.36 -11.62 6.26
C ILE A 25 -7.74 -11.26 6.81
N SER A 26 -7.81 -11.07 8.12
CA SER A 26 -9.04 -10.61 8.77
C SER A 26 -9.27 -9.15 8.37
N CYS A 27 -10.42 -8.87 7.79
CA CYS A 27 -10.90 -7.52 7.55
C CYS A 27 -12.09 -7.34 8.49
N SER A 28 -12.06 -6.34 9.33
CA SER A 28 -13.17 -6.06 10.22
C SER A 28 -14.36 -5.57 9.40
N GLU A 29 -15.50 -6.29 9.48
CA GLU A 29 -16.78 -5.77 9.00
C GLU A 29 -17.42 -4.86 10.06
N ASP A 30 -17.04 -5.06 11.32
CA ASP A 30 -17.71 -4.49 12.50
C ASP A 30 -16.87 -3.44 13.24
N ASP A 31 -15.76 -2.96 12.66
CA ASP A 31 -14.99 -1.90 13.31
C ASP A 31 -15.75 -0.57 13.16
N ASP A 32 -16.33 -0.10 14.25
CA ASP A 32 -17.17 1.11 14.27
C ASP A 32 -16.45 2.38 13.80
N THR A 33 -15.11 2.37 13.71
CA THR A 33 -14.30 3.52 13.28
C THR A 33 -13.03 3.17 12.52
N PRO A 34 -13.10 2.57 11.32
CA PRO A 34 -11.90 2.28 10.53
C PRO A 34 -11.25 3.60 10.08
N LEU A 35 -9.92 3.65 10.09
CA LEU A 35 -9.19 4.78 9.52
C LEU A 35 -9.20 4.75 7.99
N LEU A 36 -9.29 3.56 7.41
CA LEU A 36 -9.26 3.33 5.98
C LEU A 36 -10.38 2.37 5.57
N SER A 37 -11.25 2.81 4.68
CA SER A 37 -12.19 1.94 3.97
C SER A 37 -11.70 1.75 2.54
N ILE A 38 -11.47 0.51 2.14
CA ILE A 38 -11.09 0.15 0.78
C ILE A 38 -12.30 -0.49 0.11
N ILE A 39 -12.76 0.15 -0.95
CA ILE A 39 -13.88 -0.30 -1.76
C ILE A 39 -13.30 -1.05 -2.96
N LEU A 40 -13.69 -2.31 -3.11
CA LEU A 40 -13.31 -3.15 -4.26
C LEU A 40 -14.41 -3.07 -5.31
N ALA A 41 -14.06 -2.64 -6.52
CA ALA A 41 -14.99 -2.52 -7.64
C ALA A 41 -14.35 -2.95 -8.96
N SER A 42 -15.07 -3.76 -9.75
CA SER A 42 -14.62 -4.21 -11.08
C SER A 42 -15.09 -3.30 -12.21
N SER A 43 -16.08 -2.43 -11.97
CA SER A 43 -16.62 -1.51 -12.96
C SER A 43 -17.24 -0.27 -12.29
N GLU A 44 -17.47 0.77 -13.10
CA GLU A 44 -18.18 1.96 -12.64
C GLU A 44 -19.64 1.64 -12.24
N ASP A 45 -20.29 0.75 -12.98
CA ASP A 45 -21.67 0.36 -12.68
C ASP A 45 -21.83 -0.25 -11.30
N SER A 46 -20.83 -0.94 -10.80
CA SER A 46 -20.83 -1.52 -9.46
C SER A 46 -20.83 -0.46 -8.34
N LEU A 47 -20.45 0.78 -8.65
CA LEU A 47 -20.44 1.90 -7.70
C LEU A 47 -21.80 2.60 -7.55
N LYS A 48 -22.74 2.43 -8.49
CA LYS A 48 -24.02 3.15 -8.52
C LYS A 48 -24.91 2.95 -7.29
N HIS A 49 -24.75 1.84 -6.61
CA HIS A 49 -25.54 1.49 -5.43
C HIS A 49 -24.82 1.77 -4.11
N LEU A 50 -23.62 2.37 -4.18
CA LEU A 50 -22.82 2.63 -3.01
C LEU A 50 -23.35 3.84 -2.22
N ASN A 51 -23.78 3.63 -0.99
CA ASN A 51 -24.20 4.72 -0.13
C ASN A 51 -22.99 5.32 0.61
N MET A 52 -22.39 6.36 0.01
CA MET A 52 -21.20 7.03 0.57
C MET A 52 -21.47 7.69 1.91
N SER A 53 -22.69 8.16 2.17
CA SER A 53 -23.03 8.78 3.46
C SER A 53 -22.96 7.80 4.62
N SER A 54 -23.25 6.53 4.37
CA SER A 54 -23.12 5.48 5.39
C SER A 54 -21.68 5.01 5.60
N LEU A 55 -20.80 5.27 4.63
CA LEU A 55 -19.41 4.85 4.68
C LEU A 55 -18.52 5.85 5.40
N ARG A 56 -18.80 7.15 5.24
CA ARG A 56 -18.00 8.22 5.85
C ARG A 56 -18.57 8.59 7.22
N GLN A 57 -18.27 7.79 8.22
CA GLN A 57 -18.76 7.98 9.59
C GLN A 57 -18.07 9.14 10.32
N ASN A 58 -16.84 9.50 9.92
CA ASN A 58 -16.11 10.63 10.50
C ASN A 58 -15.13 11.24 9.49
N ASN A 59 -14.71 12.49 9.75
CA ASN A 59 -13.79 13.23 8.87
C ASN A 59 -12.35 12.69 8.82
N ARG A 60 -11.98 11.78 9.72
CA ARG A 60 -10.63 11.16 9.75
C ARG A 60 -10.55 9.93 8.87
N GLN A 61 -11.69 9.31 8.56
CA GLN A 61 -11.77 8.13 7.73
C GLN A 61 -11.45 8.47 6.28
N LYS A 62 -10.54 7.71 5.68
CA LYS A 62 -10.21 7.78 4.26
C LYS A 62 -10.91 6.68 3.49
N ILE A 63 -11.45 7.03 2.34
CA ILE A 63 -12.15 6.11 1.44
C ILE A 63 -11.32 5.96 0.18
N VAL A 64 -10.86 4.74 -0.06
CA VAL A 64 -10.02 4.38 -1.20
C VAL A 64 -10.81 3.45 -2.11
N LEU A 65 -10.93 3.82 -3.38
CA LEU A 65 -11.42 2.91 -4.41
C LEU A 65 -10.23 2.09 -4.92
N LEU A 66 -10.36 0.77 -4.91
CA LEU A 66 -9.43 -0.16 -5.50
C LEU A 66 -10.10 -0.88 -6.67
N GLN A 67 -9.65 -0.57 -7.88
CA GLN A 67 -10.15 -1.19 -9.10
C GLN A 67 -9.61 -2.61 -9.23
N THR A 68 -10.50 -3.61 -9.28
CA THR A 68 -10.13 -5.03 -9.25
C THR A 68 -9.95 -5.66 -10.63
N SER A 69 -10.40 -4.98 -11.67
CA SER A 69 -10.26 -5.37 -13.07
C SER A 69 -9.46 -4.32 -13.86
N ASP A 70 -9.78 -4.15 -15.13
CA ASP A 70 -9.19 -3.09 -15.95
C ASP A 70 -9.50 -1.70 -15.39
N ILE A 71 -8.59 -0.75 -15.67
CA ILE A 71 -8.77 0.65 -15.25
C ILE A 71 -10.00 1.21 -15.93
N PHE A 72 -10.99 1.63 -15.14
CA PHE A 72 -12.20 2.31 -15.62
C PHE A 72 -12.26 3.75 -15.14
N GLU A 73 -12.98 4.58 -15.89
CA GLU A 73 -13.18 5.95 -15.51
C GLU A 73 -14.20 6.05 -14.35
N VAL A 74 -13.90 6.84 -13.34
CA VAL A 74 -14.78 7.12 -12.21
C VAL A 74 -15.33 8.53 -12.37
N VAL A 75 -16.63 8.66 -12.59
CA VAL A 75 -17.30 9.97 -12.82
C VAL A 75 -17.28 10.81 -11.55
N GLU A 76 -17.67 10.23 -10.42
CA GLU A 76 -17.73 10.92 -9.12
C GLU A 76 -16.43 10.76 -8.32
N LYS A 77 -15.34 11.32 -8.84
CA LYS A 77 -13.98 11.17 -8.27
C LYS A 77 -13.86 11.75 -6.86
N GLU A 78 -14.62 12.79 -6.57
CA GLU A 78 -14.62 13.51 -5.29
C GLU A 78 -15.15 12.67 -4.13
N MET A 79 -15.84 11.57 -4.43
CA MET A 79 -16.31 10.62 -3.43
C MET A 79 -15.15 9.87 -2.77
N PHE A 80 -14.03 9.73 -3.46
CA PHE A 80 -12.88 8.94 -3.03
C PHE A 80 -11.68 9.82 -2.68
N ASP A 81 -11.04 9.52 -1.57
CA ASP A 81 -9.77 10.17 -1.17
C ASP A 81 -8.59 9.68 -2.02
N ALA A 82 -8.67 8.45 -2.54
CA ALA A 82 -7.73 7.89 -3.51
C ALA A 82 -8.41 6.87 -4.43
N ILE A 83 -7.91 6.75 -5.67
CA ILE A 83 -8.31 5.72 -6.63
C ILE A 83 -7.05 4.95 -7.01
N LEU A 84 -7.04 3.66 -6.73
CA LEU A 84 -5.91 2.78 -6.94
C LEU A 84 -6.24 1.69 -7.95
N SER A 85 -5.29 1.40 -8.81
CA SER A 85 -5.37 0.29 -9.77
C SER A 85 -4.05 -0.47 -9.77
N PHE A 86 -4.06 -1.70 -10.25
CA PHE A 86 -2.83 -2.47 -10.47
C PHE A 86 -2.45 -2.47 -11.96
N PRO A 87 -1.18 -2.81 -12.30
CA PRO A 87 -0.78 -2.92 -13.69
C PRO A 87 -1.61 -3.97 -14.45
N ASN A 88 -2.00 -3.65 -15.68
CA ASN A 88 -2.74 -4.59 -16.53
C ASN A 88 -1.98 -5.92 -16.68
N GLY A 89 -2.72 -7.03 -16.62
CA GLY A 89 -2.17 -8.39 -16.72
C GLY A 89 -1.50 -8.91 -15.45
N SER A 90 -1.51 -8.16 -14.34
CA SER A 90 -1.11 -8.67 -13.03
C SER A 90 -2.19 -9.61 -12.45
N ASN A 91 -1.77 -10.49 -11.54
CA ASN A 91 -2.74 -11.26 -10.75
C ASN A 91 -3.34 -10.35 -9.68
N THR A 92 -4.50 -9.78 -9.96
CA THR A 92 -5.17 -8.78 -9.12
C THR A 92 -5.33 -9.25 -7.67
N TYR A 93 -5.69 -10.51 -7.45
CA TYR A 93 -5.80 -11.06 -6.10
C TYR A 93 -4.47 -11.01 -5.33
N GLU A 94 -3.38 -11.48 -5.93
CA GLU A 94 -2.06 -11.50 -5.30
C GLU A 94 -1.51 -10.09 -5.07
N GLU A 95 -1.82 -9.14 -5.93
CA GLU A 95 -1.48 -7.73 -5.77
C GLU A 95 -2.26 -7.10 -4.60
N ILE A 96 -3.58 -7.31 -4.52
CA ILE A 96 -4.42 -6.84 -3.40
C ILE A 96 -3.93 -7.45 -2.09
N LYS A 97 -3.71 -8.75 -2.04
CA LYS A 97 -3.20 -9.46 -0.88
C LYS A 97 -1.87 -8.88 -0.42
N SER A 98 -0.97 -8.65 -1.36
CA SER A 98 0.35 -8.08 -1.11
C SER A 98 0.27 -6.64 -0.59
N PHE A 99 -0.62 -5.84 -1.17
CA PHE A 99 -0.88 -4.47 -0.78
C PHE A 99 -1.44 -4.39 0.65
N LEU A 100 -2.45 -5.19 0.97
CA LEU A 100 -3.02 -5.25 2.32
C LEU A 100 -1.99 -5.72 3.36
N TYR A 101 -1.16 -6.70 3.01
CA TYR A 101 -0.07 -7.14 3.88
C TYR A 101 0.95 -6.03 4.13
N CYS A 102 1.26 -5.25 3.10
CA CYS A 102 2.15 -4.10 3.22
C CYS A 102 1.56 -3.03 4.16
N ILE A 103 0.28 -2.67 3.98
CA ILE A 103 -0.43 -1.70 4.83
C ILE A 103 -0.42 -2.16 6.29
N ARG A 104 -0.77 -3.43 6.53
CA ARG A 104 -0.78 -3.99 7.88
C ARG A 104 0.57 -3.84 8.56
N ASN A 105 1.61 -4.30 7.88
CA ASN A 105 2.97 -4.25 8.43
C ASN A 105 3.45 -2.81 8.66
N LEU A 106 3.04 -1.87 7.82
CA LEU A 106 3.42 -0.48 7.95
C LEU A 106 2.72 0.22 9.13
N LEU A 107 1.43 -0.06 9.32
CA LEU A 107 0.60 0.68 10.27
C LEU A 107 0.48 0.01 11.66
N GLU A 108 0.66 -1.33 11.74
CA GLU A 108 0.53 -2.06 13.00
C GLU A 108 1.87 -2.30 13.71
N ILE A 109 2.98 -2.31 12.95
CA ILE A 109 4.29 -2.59 13.51
C ILE A 109 5.06 -1.29 13.74
N HIS A 110 5.09 -0.85 14.98
CA HIS A 110 5.89 0.30 15.41
C HIS A 110 7.19 -0.18 16.06
N TRP A 111 8.33 0.22 15.49
CA TRP A 111 9.63 -0.15 16.03
C TRP A 111 10.60 1.05 15.99
N ILE A 112 11.80 0.93 15.37
CA ILE A 112 12.82 2.00 15.37
C ILE A 112 12.35 3.20 14.53
N ILE A 113 11.79 2.90 13.38
CA ILE A 113 11.13 3.87 12.50
C ILE A 113 9.79 3.26 12.09
N SER A 114 8.74 4.04 12.17
CA SER A 114 7.40 3.64 11.77
C SER A 114 6.82 4.68 10.82
N VAL A 115 6.04 4.19 9.87
CA VAL A 115 5.20 5.02 8.99
C VAL A 115 3.88 5.21 9.69
N ASP A 116 3.45 6.44 9.87
CA ASP A 116 2.11 6.70 10.35
C ASP A 116 1.07 6.67 9.20
N PHE A 117 -0.21 6.74 9.58
CA PHE A 117 -1.29 6.69 8.59
C PHE A 117 -1.25 7.90 7.64
N HIS A 118 -0.81 9.06 8.11
CA HIS A 118 -0.72 10.26 7.30
C HIS A 118 0.38 10.13 6.23
N ASP A 119 1.53 9.60 6.61
CA ASP A 119 2.65 9.33 5.70
C ASP A 119 2.22 8.34 4.60
N PHE A 120 1.63 7.20 5.01
CA PHE A 120 1.10 6.22 4.07
C PHE A 120 0.09 6.84 3.10
N TYR A 121 -0.89 7.57 3.65
CA TYR A 121 -1.94 8.19 2.84
C TYR A 121 -1.36 9.24 1.87
N SER A 122 -0.35 10.00 2.27
CA SER A 122 0.30 10.99 1.41
C SER A 122 0.89 10.37 0.13
N VAL A 123 1.34 9.12 0.22
CA VAL A 123 1.88 8.37 -0.92
C VAL A 123 0.78 7.91 -1.87
N ILE A 124 -0.33 7.36 -1.35
CA ILE A 124 -1.38 6.77 -2.18
C ILE A 124 -2.45 7.76 -2.64
N LYS A 125 -2.49 8.97 -2.08
CA LYS A 125 -3.51 10.00 -2.39
C LYS A 125 -3.60 10.31 -3.88
N GLY A 126 -4.83 10.43 -4.40
CA GLY A 126 -5.12 10.72 -5.81
C GLY A 126 -5.31 9.46 -6.64
N LYS A 127 -5.09 9.57 -7.96
CA LYS A 127 -5.21 8.43 -8.89
C LYS A 127 -3.83 7.83 -9.14
N ASN A 128 -3.65 6.56 -8.77
CA ASN A 128 -2.36 5.91 -8.88
C ASN A 128 -2.47 4.45 -9.35
N ILE A 129 -1.55 4.05 -10.22
CA ILE A 129 -1.23 2.65 -10.46
C ILE A 129 -0.25 2.21 -9.36
N ILE A 130 -0.64 1.18 -8.61
CA ILE A 130 0.18 0.62 -7.54
C ILE A 130 0.94 -0.58 -8.08
N SER A 131 2.24 -0.58 -7.93
CA SER A 131 3.08 -1.74 -8.20
C SER A 131 3.94 -2.08 -6.99
N MET A 132 4.20 -3.36 -6.79
CA MET A 132 4.99 -3.84 -5.67
C MET A 132 6.17 -4.66 -6.16
N GLN A 133 7.33 -4.43 -5.55
CA GLN A 133 8.55 -5.19 -5.81
C GLN A 133 9.05 -5.76 -4.48
N ARG A 134 9.58 -6.98 -4.51
CA ARG A 134 10.16 -7.64 -3.34
C ARG A 134 11.53 -8.17 -3.67
N PHE A 135 12.49 -7.83 -2.83
CA PHE A 135 13.87 -8.25 -2.99
C PHE A 135 14.40 -8.80 -1.67
N THR A 136 14.79 -10.06 -1.68
CA THR A 136 15.45 -10.67 -0.54
C THR A 136 16.93 -10.30 -0.49
N TYR A 137 17.48 -10.20 0.71
CA TYR A 137 18.91 -10.00 0.94
C TYR A 137 19.40 -10.99 2.02
N ARG A 138 20.70 -11.31 2.00
CA ARG A 138 21.28 -12.25 2.97
C ARG A 138 21.99 -11.54 4.11
N LYS A 139 22.85 -10.59 3.80
CA LYS A 139 23.67 -9.85 4.76
C LYS A 139 23.24 -8.40 4.86
N ASP A 140 23.35 -7.66 3.77
CA ASP A 140 23.15 -6.23 3.76
C ASP A 140 22.00 -5.84 2.81
N ILE A 141 21.21 -4.87 3.24
CA ILE A 141 20.10 -4.32 2.45
C ILE A 141 20.57 -3.79 1.08
N GLU A 142 21.81 -3.35 0.97
CA GLU A 142 22.38 -2.87 -0.29
C GLU A 142 22.22 -3.90 -1.43
N GLU A 143 22.30 -5.21 -1.12
CA GLU A 143 22.05 -6.28 -2.09
C GLU A 143 20.66 -6.19 -2.73
N ALA A 144 19.65 -5.83 -1.93
CA ALA A 144 18.28 -5.63 -2.40
C ALA A 144 18.11 -4.28 -3.10
N LEU A 145 18.68 -3.22 -2.54
CA LEU A 145 18.55 -1.86 -3.06
C LEU A 145 19.15 -1.72 -4.47
N TYR A 146 20.24 -2.39 -4.78
CA TYR A 146 20.82 -2.39 -6.13
C TYR A 146 19.93 -3.06 -7.19
N LYS A 147 19.06 -3.97 -6.78
CA LYS A 147 18.10 -4.64 -7.67
C LYS A 147 16.85 -3.79 -7.93
N LEU A 148 16.61 -2.76 -7.12
CA LEU A 148 15.49 -1.87 -7.30
C LEU A 148 15.65 -1.08 -8.60
N ASN A 149 14.77 -1.36 -9.56
CA ASN A 149 14.80 -0.68 -10.84
C ASN A 149 14.03 0.64 -10.72
N TYR A 150 14.76 1.73 -10.47
CA TYR A 150 14.20 3.08 -10.54
C TYR A 150 14.16 3.52 -11.98
N ASN A 151 13.02 3.38 -12.61
CA ASN A 151 12.83 4.02 -13.91
C ASN A 151 12.80 5.54 -13.71
N ARG A 152 13.66 6.25 -14.46
CA ARG A 152 13.68 7.71 -14.59
C ARG A 152 12.49 8.23 -15.40
N ASP A 153 11.30 7.71 -15.16
CA ASP A 153 10.11 8.20 -15.82
C ASP A 153 9.83 9.63 -15.38
N LYS A 154 9.37 10.44 -16.34
CA LYS A 154 8.99 11.85 -16.13
C LYS A 154 7.79 12.01 -15.15
N LYS A 155 7.10 10.94 -14.80
CA LYS A 155 5.99 10.95 -13.84
C LYS A 155 6.54 10.99 -12.41
N GLN A 156 6.01 11.88 -11.61
CA GLN A 156 6.35 12.01 -10.20
C GLN A 156 5.80 10.79 -9.45
N LYS A 157 6.65 9.80 -9.20
CA LYS A 157 6.31 8.59 -8.45
C LYS A 157 6.51 8.83 -6.96
N LYS A 158 5.70 8.18 -6.15
CA LYS A 158 5.88 8.11 -4.70
C LYS A 158 6.17 6.69 -4.27
N TYR A 159 6.87 6.55 -3.15
CA TYR A 159 7.45 5.28 -2.75
C TYR A 159 7.22 4.98 -1.27
N ILE A 160 6.94 3.73 -0.96
CA ILE A 160 6.98 3.21 0.41
C ILE A 160 7.96 2.04 0.46
N PHE A 161 8.92 2.11 1.36
CA PHE A 161 9.89 1.04 1.59
C PHE A 161 9.57 0.35 2.93
N ALA A 162 9.38 -0.96 2.89
CA ALA A 162 9.29 -1.76 4.09
C ALA A 162 10.50 -2.71 4.14
N ILE A 163 11.37 -2.52 5.14
CA ILE A 163 12.57 -3.30 5.36
C ILE A 163 12.27 -4.31 6.46
N SER A 164 12.27 -5.60 6.17
CA SER A 164 11.90 -6.64 7.11
C SER A 164 13.02 -7.62 7.44
N GLY A 165 12.83 -8.40 8.51
CA GLY A 165 13.77 -9.42 8.96
C GLY A 165 14.96 -8.88 9.73
N VAL A 166 14.82 -7.74 10.34
CA VAL A 166 15.83 -7.10 11.20
C VAL A 166 15.76 -7.72 12.60
N ARG A 167 16.89 -8.19 13.15
CA ARG A 167 16.91 -8.99 14.37
C ARG A 167 16.99 -8.17 15.66
N ASN A 168 17.66 -7.03 15.61
CA ASN A 168 17.87 -6.16 16.76
C ASN A 168 18.05 -4.70 16.31
N GLN A 169 18.06 -3.80 17.29
CA GLN A 169 18.15 -2.38 17.06
C GLN A 169 19.43 -1.94 16.35
N GLU A 170 20.57 -2.56 16.66
CA GLU A 170 21.85 -2.26 16.01
C GLU A 170 21.83 -2.62 14.52
N GLU A 171 21.30 -3.80 14.18
CA GLU A 171 21.08 -4.19 12.77
C GLU A 171 20.13 -3.22 12.09
N GLY A 172 19.06 -2.80 12.77
CA GLY A 172 18.11 -1.81 12.24
C GLY A 172 18.76 -0.49 11.90
N LEU A 173 19.57 0.06 12.80
CA LEU A 173 20.28 1.32 12.56
C LEU A 173 21.28 1.20 11.40
N ARG A 174 21.96 0.07 11.26
CA ARG A 174 22.83 -0.17 10.10
C ARG A 174 22.05 -0.19 8.79
N GLN A 175 20.88 -0.83 8.76
CA GLN A 175 20.03 -0.87 7.57
C GLN A 175 19.52 0.53 7.20
N ILE A 176 19.17 1.35 8.18
CA ILE A 176 18.79 2.75 7.97
C ILE A 176 19.94 3.53 7.32
N GLN A 177 21.14 3.45 7.88
CA GLN A 177 22.32 4.14 7.35
C GLN A 177 22.65 3.72 5.92
N ALA A 178 22.54 2.41 5.62
CA ALA A 178 22.75 1.89 4.28
C ALA A 178 21.68 2.41 3.31
N PHE A 179 20.42 2.49 3.76
CA PHE A 179 19.31 3.01 2.98
C PHE A 179 19.46 4.51 2.69
N ASP A 180 19.77 5.32 3.70
CA ASP A 180 19.99 6.77 3.55
C ASP A 180 21.16 7.06 2.61
N LYS A 181 22.27 6.30 2.75
CA LYS A 181 23.41 6.37 1.83
C LYS A 181 23.05 5.99 0.39
N TYR A 182 22.14 5.04 0.22
CA TYR A 182 21.65 4.67 -1.08
C TYR A 182 20.78 5.78 -1.69
N LEU A 183 19.83 6.33 -0.92
CA LEU A 183 18.94 7.41 -1.36
C LEU A 183 19.72 8.69 -1.67
N SER A 184 20.72 9.06 -0.86
CA SER A 184 21.53 10.27 -1.08
C SER A 184 22.28 10.26 -2.42
N LYS A 185 22.53 9.08 -2.99
CA LYS A 185 23.09 8.92 -4.33
C LYS A 185 22.07 9.07 -5.46
N LYS A 186 20.78 9.17 -5.11
CA LYS A 186 19.66 9.23 -6.05
C LYS A 186 19.07 10.65 -6.07
N THR A 187 19.66 11.53 -6.89
CA THR A 187 19.33 12.96 -6.97
C THR A 187 17.90 13.31 -7.43
N PHE A 188 17.12 12.30 -7.79
CA PHE A 188 15.77 12.47 -8.34
C PHE A 188 14.64 12.10 -7.37
N VAL A 189 14.95 11.59 -6.18
CA VAL A 189 13.96 11.27 -5.13
C VAL A 189 13.98 12.41 -4.13
N LYS A 190 12.85 13.11 -3.99
CA LYS A 190 12.67 14.11 -2.93
C LYS A 190 12.25 13.42 -1.64
N GLU A 191 12.63 13.96 -0.51
CA GLU A 191 12.19 13.46 0.81
C GLU A 191 10.67 13.34 0.92
N SER A 192 9.93 14.27 0.31
CA SER A 192 8.47 14.25 0.28
C SER A 192 7.84 13.12 -0.54
N ASP A 193 8.63 12.41 -1.33
CA ASP A 193 8.15 11.41 -2.28
C ASP A 193 8.32 9.98 -1.75
N PHE A 194 8.85 9.79 -0.56
CA PHE A 194 8.99 8.46 0.04
C PHE A 194 8.81 8.46 1.55
N CYS A 195 8.39 7.31 2.05
CA CYS A 195 8.46 6.95 3.45
C CYS A 195 9.01 5.54 3.59
N TYR A 196 9.54 5.21 4.76
CA TYR A 196 10.05 3.87 5.01
C TYR A 196 9.79 3.40 6.44
N ASN A 197 9.67 2.10 6.59
CA ASN A 197 9.47 1.41 7.86
C ASN A 197 10.45 0.26 8.03
N ILE A 198 10.81 -0.06 9.26
CA ILE A 198 11.62 -1.21 9.62
C ILE A 198 10.77 -2.19 10.42
N ILE A 199 10.71 -3.41 9.93
CA ILE A 199 9.90 -4.49 10.50
C ILE A 199 10.84 -5.51 11.14
N PRO A 200 10.73 -5.75 12.46
CA PRO A 200 11.67 -6.62 13.19
C PRO A 200 11.51 -8.11 12.90
N TYR A 201 10.47 -8.50 12.14
CA TYR A 201 10.14 -9.92 11.94
C TYR A 201 10.15 -10.30 10.47
N GLY A 202 10.07 -11.63 10.23
CA GLY A 202 9.92 -12.20 8.90
C GLY A 202 11.24 -12.43 8.17
N MET A 203 11.14 -12.60 6.87
CA MET A 203 12.31 -12.79 6.01
C MET A 203 13.05 -11.47 5.79
N LYS A 204 14.37 -11.56 5.61
CA LYS A 204 15.20 -10.44 5.20
C LYS A 204 14.85 -10.02 3.78
N GLN A 205 14.03 -8.98 3.65
CA GLN A 205 13.58 -8.46 2.37
C GLN A 205 13.31 -6.95 2.43
N VAL A 206 13.39 -6.33 1.27
CA VAL A 206 12.85 -5.00 1.02
C VAL A 206 11.59 -5.16 0.18
N ILE A 207 10.49 -4.63 0.66
CA ILE A 207 9.25 -4.47 -0.09
C ILE A 207 9.18 -3.02 -0.52
N LEU A 208 9.06 -2.78 -1.80
CA LEU A 208 8.89 -1.46 -2.38
C LEU A 208 7.49 -1.36 -2.98
N LEU A 209 6.67 -0.47 -2.42
CA LEU A 209 5.42 -0.04 -3.03
C LEU A 209 5.68 1.24 -3.82
N ILE A 210 5.24 1.27 -5.06
CA ILE A 210 5.38 2.40 -5.97
C ILE A 210 3.98 2.87 -6.35
N ALA A 211 3.67 4.13 -6.07
CA ALA A 211 2.47 4.81 -6.54
C ALA A 211 2.82 5.69 -7.74
N THR A 212 2.29 5.35 -8.90
CA THR A 212 2.52 6.08 -10.17
C THR A 212 1.23 6.81 -10.56
N PRO A 213 1.19 8.15 -10.60
CA PRO A 213 0.03 8.92 -11.04
C PRO A 213 -0.37 8.61 -12.48
N TYR A 214 -1.69 8.60 -12.80
CA TYR A 214 -2.22 8.39 -14.15
C TYR A 214 -3.42 9.28 -14.46
#